data_3e4810d53a2d5b2877284c5b2046f565
#
_entry.id   3e4810d53a2d5b2877284c5b2046f565
#
_cell.length_a   1.000
_cell.length_b   1.000
_cell.length_c   1.000
_cell.angle_alpha   90.00
_cell.angle_beta   90.00
_cell.angle_gamma   90.00
#
_symmetry.space_group_name_H-M   'P 1'
#
loop_
_entity.id
_entity.type
_entity.pdbx_description
1 polymer ?
#
loop_
_entity_poly.entity_id
_entity_poly.type
_entity_poly.pdbx_seq_one_letter_code
_entity_poly.pdbx_strand_id
1 'polypeptide(L)'
;MDFRFTAEEEAFRKEVHDFIEAECPAELRAGGVNLFEQAGSFLAWRKRVADKGWVAPAWPKEYGGAGMTIMEQFIYSLETARMHAPPPIFIGGLAVAVIGPTIIIYGSEEQKQEHIPPILAGQTMWCQGFSEPEAGSALASANTRAVRDGADYV
;
A
#
# COMPACT_ATOMS: atom_id res chain seq x y z
N MET A 1 30.35 -14.22 -2.13
CA MET A 1 29.24 -13.35 -1.70
C MET A 1 28.35 -14.22 -0.84
N ASP A 2 28.06 -13.81 0.41
CA ASP A 2 27.18 -14.57 1.30
C ASP A 2 25.77 -13.99 1.17
N PHE A 3 24.79 -14.83 0.86
CA PHE A 3 23.37 -14.45 0.68
C PHE A 3 22.49 -14.91 1.86
N ARG A 4 23.09 -15.37 2.95
CA ARG A 4 22.35 -15.75 4.15
C ARG A 4 21.91 -14.51 4.90
N PHE A 5 20.73 -14.57 5.45
CA PHE A 5 20.25 -13.54 6.37
C PHE A 5 21.08 -13.52 7.66
N THR A 6 21.23 -12.35 8.23
CA THR A 6 21.77 -12.17 9.59
C THR A 6 20.81 -12.74 10.63
N ALA A 7 21.25 -12.88 11.86
CA ALA A 7 20.40 -13.34 12.97
C ALA A 7 19.20 -12.40 13.21
N GLU A 8 19.39 -11.09 13.05
CA GLU A 8 18.33 -10.09 13.18
C GLU A 8 17.32 -10.19 12.04
N GLU A 9 17.80 -10.36 10.80
CA GLU A 9 16.96 -10.55 9.62
C GLU A 9 16.15 -11.86 9.69
N GLU A 10 16.74 -12.95 10.18
CA GLU A 10 16.03 -14.21 10.41
C GLU A 10 14.98 -14.08 11.54
N ALA A 11 15.27 -13.32 12.58
CA ALA A 11 14.29 -13.04 13.64
C ALA A 11 13.11 -12.25 13.11
N PHE A 12 13.36 -11.21 12.30
CA PHE A 12 12.29 -10.45 11.65
C PHE A 12 11.50 -11.31 10.66
N ARG A 13 12.18 -12.13 9.87
CA ARG A 13 11.54 -13.09 8.96
C ARG A 13 10.59 -14.01 9.70
N LYS A 14 11.02 -14.54 10.86
CA LYS A 14 10.17 -15.37 11.71
C LYS A 14 8.97 -14.57 12.24
N GLU A 15 9.16 -13.32 12.67
CA GLU A 15 8.06 -12.45 13.11
C GLU A 15 7.00 -12.28 12.02
N VAL A 16 7.42 -12.02 10.78
CA VAL A 16 6.52 -11.89 9.63
C VAL A 16 5.78 -13.19 9.38
N HIS A 17 6.48 -14.31 9.39
CA HIS A 17 5.90 -15.65 9.19
C HIS A 17 4.82 -15.95 10.23
N ASP A 18 5.16 -15.82 11.52
CA ASP A 18 4.27 -16.10 12.65
C ASP A 18 3.02 -15.20 12.62
N PHE A 19 3.21 -13.92 12.27
CA PHE A 19 2.10 -12.98 12.11
C PHE A 19 1.15 -13.40 10.98
N ILE A 20 1.67 -13.75 9.82
CA ILE A 20 0.84 -14.18 8.69
C ILE A 20 0.12 -15.49 9.02
N GLU A 21 0.80 -16.44 9.67
CA GLU A 21 0.22 -17.72 10.05
C GLU A 21 -0.94 -17.55 11.04
N ALA A 22 -0.76 -16.69 12.04
CA ALA A 22 -1.76 -16.45 13.08
C ALA A 22 -2.94 -15.59 12.59
N GLU A 23 -2.69 -14.60 11.74
CA GLU A 23 -3.64 -13.53 11.48
C GLU A 23 -4.25 -13.55 10.07
N CYS A 24 -3.59 -14.14 9.07
CA CYS A 24 -4.12 -14.20 7.72
C CYS A 24 -5.06 -15.39 7.54
N PRO A 25 -6.35 -15.16 7.21
CA PRO A 25 -7.30 -16.23 6.98
C PRO A 25 -6.81 -17.27 5.95
N ALA A 26 -6.99 -18.56 6.27
CA ALA A 26 -6.51 -19.65 5.43
C ALA A 26 -7.12 -19.62 4.01
N GLU A 27 -8.37 -19.21 3.87
CA GLU A 27 -9.05 -19.07 2.58
C GLU A 27 -8.41 -18.01 1.68
N LEU A 28 -7.77 -16.99 2.24
CA LEU A 28 -7.03 -16.00 1.45
C LEU A 28 -5.68 -16.51 0.98
N ARG A 29 -5.12 -17.53 1.66
CA ARG A 29 -3.83 -18.16 1.33
C ARG A 29 -3.97 -19.36 0.41
N ALA A 30 -5.19 -19.85 0.17
CA ALA A 30 -5.45 -21.06 -0.63
C ALA A 30 -5.24 -20.88 -2.15
N GLY A 31 -4.88 -19.67 -2.61
CA GLY A 31 -4.57 -19.36 -4.01
C GLY A 31 -5.65 -18.54 -4.71
N GLY A 32 -5.29 -17.34 -5.06
CA GLY A 32 -6.14 -16.36 -5.77
C GLY A 32 -7.25 -15.76 -4.90
N VAL A 33 -7.16 -14.46 -4.64
CA VAL A 33 -8.21 -13.74 -3.90
C VAL A 33 -9.35 -13.38 -4.85
N ASN A 34 -10.53 -13.95 -4.62
CA ASN A 34 -11.76 -13.47 -5.25
C ASN A 34 -12.38 -12.38 -4.37
N LEU A 35 -12.15 -11.12 -4.73
CA LEU A 35 -12.65 -9.99 -3.94
C LEU A 35 -14.17 -9.92 -3.81
N PHE A 36 -14.93 -10.47 -4.77
CA PHE A 36 -16.39 -10.48 -4.68
C PHE A 36 -16.88 -11.44 -3.58
N GLU A 37 -16.20 -12.56 -3.39
CA GLU A 37 -16.58 -13.59 -2.43
C GLU A 37 -15.88 -13.41 -1.07
N GLN A 38 -14.65 -12.87 -1.08
CA GLN A 38 -13.75 -12.82 0.08
C GLN A 38 -13.52 -11.39 0.61
N ALA A 39 -14.32 -10.41 0.18
CA ALA A 39 -14.12 -9.01 0.57
C ALA A 39 -14.07 -8.82 2.09
N GLY A 40 -14.94 -9.48 2.84
CA GLY A 40 -14.99 -9.41 4.31
C GLY A 40 -13.70 -9.92 4.95
N SER A 41 -13.23 -11.09 4.53
CA SER A 41 -11.98 -11.70 5.03
C SER A 41 -10.76 -10.85 4.66
N PHE A 42 -10.75 -10.30 3.44
CA PHE A 42 -9.67 -9.42 3.00
C PHE A 42 -9.63 -8.10 3.80
N LEU A 43 -10.77 -7.47 4.05
CA LEU A 43 -10.84 -6.24 4.85
C LEU A 43 -10.43 -6.50 6.31
N ALA A 44 -10.83 -7.64 6.88
CA ALA A 44 -10.40 -8.05 8.21
C ALA A 44 -8.87 -8.29 8.27
N TRP A 45 -8.31 -8.99 7.27
CA TRP A 45 -6.86 -9.16 7.13
C TRP A 45 -6.14 -7.82 7.02
N ARG A 46 -6.60 -6.95 6.10
CA ARG A 46 -6.03 -5.61 5.92
C ARG A 46 -6.03 -4.81 7.22
N LYS A 47 -7.12 -4.89 8.00
CA LYS A 47 -7.19 -4.22 9.31
C LYS A 47 -6.12 -4.73 10.26
N ARG A 48 -5.89 -6.04 10.36
CA ARG A 48 -4.83 -6.63 11.22
C ARG A 48 -3.44 -6.15 10.81
N VAL A 49 -3.17 -6.08 9.50
CA VAL A 49 -1.91 -5.52 8.97
C VAL A 49 -1.79 -4.04 9.30
N ALA A 50 -2.90 -3.28 9.26
CA ALA A 50 -2.92 -1.87 9.64
C ALA A 50 -2.67 -1.68 11.14
N ASP A 51 -3.32 -2.47 11.99
CA ASP A 51 -3.12 -2.47 13.45
C ASP A 51 -1.65 -2.80 13.82
N LYS A 52 -0.98 -3.63 13.01
CA LYS A 52 0.46 -3.93 13.12
C LYS A 52 1.36 -2.79 12.59
N GLY A 53 0.81 -1.81 11.88
CA GLY A 53 1.55 -0.72 11.22
C GLY A 53 2.24 -1.11 9.92
N TRP A 54 1.90 -2.25 9.33
CA TRP A 54 2.60 -2.83 8.17
C TRP A 54 1.94 -2.59 6.82
N VAL A 55 0.89 -1.74 6.75
CA VAL A 55 0.26 -1.37 5.46
C VAL A 55 1.21 -0.56 4.59
N ALA A 56 2.00 0.32 5.23
CA ALA A 56 2.98 1.18 4.56
C ALA A 56 4.38 0.91 5.11
N PRO A 57 5.02 -0.21 4.72
CA PRO A 57 6.27 -0.67 5.32
C PRO A 57 7.41 0.35 5.18
N ALA A 58 7.49 1.07 4.07
CA ALA A 58 8.53 2.05 3.80
C ALA A 58 8.28 3.43 4.43
N TRP A 59 7.04 3.74 4.83
CA TRP A 59 6.75 5.08 5.33
C TRP A 59 7.38 5.34 6.71
N PRO A 60 7.77 6.59 6.99
CA PRO A 60 8.25 6.96 8.32
C PRO A 60 7.21 6.65 9.42
N LYS A 61 7.69 6.27 10.60
CA LYS A 61 6.83 5.91 11.74
C LYS A 61 5.94 7.08 12.19
N GLU A 62 6.42 8.31 12.06
CA GLU A 62 5.68 9.54 12.39
C GLU A 62 4.41 9.72 11.54
N TYR A 63 4.37 9.11 10.34
CA TYR A 63 3.20 9.09 9.45
C TYR A 63 2.44 7.76 9.50
N GLY A 64 2.67 6.94 10.53
CA GLY A 64 1.98 5.66 10.72
C GLY A 64 2.51 4.50 9.88
N GLY A 65 3.66 4.66 9.23
CA GLY A 65 4.36 3.58 8.54
C GLY A 65 5.21 2.74 9.49
N ALA A 66 5.74 1.63 8.97
CA ALA A 66 6.61 0.74 9.75
C ALA A 66 8.07 1.24 9.84
N GLY A 67 8.51 2.14 8.96
CA GLY A 67 9.90 2.61 8.89
C GLY A 67 10.89 1.48 8.58
N MET A 68 10.44 0.47 7.84
CA MET A 68 11.27 -0.69 7.50
C MET A 68 12.44 -0.29 6.58
N THR A 69 13.60 -0.84 6.87
CA THR A 69 14.75 -0.82 5.97
C THR A 69 14.43 -1.53 4.66
N ILE A 70 15.25 -1.33 3.63
CA ILE A 70 15.09 -2.02 2.34
C ILE A 70 15.13 -3.55 2.51
N MET A 71 16.00 -4.06 3.40
CA MET A 71 16.10 -5.49 3.65
C MET A 71 14.85 -6.03 4.38
N GLU A 72 14.33 -5.31 5.37
CA GLU A 72 13.08 -5.70 6.05
C GLU A 72 11.90 -5.68 5.09
N GLN A 73 11.80 -4.69 4.20
CA GLN A 73 10.78 -4.65 3.14
C GLN A 73 10.89 -5.86 2.19
N PHE A 74 12.12 -6.24 1.83
CA PHE A 74 12.37 -7.44 1.01
C PHE A 74 11.94 -8.71 1.75
N ILE A 75 12.32 -8.89 3.02
CA ILE A 75 11.94 -10.04 3.85
C ILE A 75 10.43 -10.10 4.00
N TYR A 76 9.77 -8.97 4.30
CA TYR A 76 8.32 -8.87 4.41
C TYR A 76 7.62 -9.31 3.11
N SER A 77 8.07 -8.80 1.97
CA SER A 77 7.53 -9.15 0.66
C SER A 77 7.75 -10.63 0.34
N LEU A 78 8.94 -11.15 0.65
CA LEU A 78 9.30 -12.54 0.41
C LEU A 78 8.43 -13.51 1.21
N GLU A 79 8.26 -13.28 2.50
CA GLU A 79 7.41 -14.15 3.36
C GLU A 79 5.94 -14.02 3.00
N THR A 80 5.46 -12.80 2.71
CA THR A 80 4.08 -12.58 2.22
C THR A 80 3.81 -13.40 0.96
N ALA A 81 4.74 -13.39 0.00
CA ALA A 81 4.61 -14.16 -1.24
C ALA A 81 4.70 -15.68 -0.99
N ARG A 82 5.62 -16.14 -0.14
CA ARG A 82 5.80 -17.58 0.18
C ARG A 82 4.58 -18.17 0.85
N MET A 83 3.93 -17.40 1.71
CA MET A 83 2.74 -17.82 2.44
C MET A 83 1.44 -17.57 1.67
N HIS A 84 1.54 -17.07 0.44
CA HIS A 84 0.40 -16.71 -0.41
C HIS A 84 -0.56 -15.71 0.26
N ALA A 85 -0.08 -14.91 1.22
CA ALA A 85 -0.89 -13.88 1.84
C ALA A 85 -1.12 -12.74 0.84
N PRO A 86 -2.37 -12.26 0.67
CA PRO A 86 -2.62 -11.15 -0.23
C PRO A 86 -2.01 -9.88 0.34
N PRO A 87 -1.32 -9.07 -0.49
CA PRO A 87 -0.76 -7.81 -0.03
C PRO A 87 -1.88 -6.89 0.47
N PRO A 88 -1.70 -6.19 1.60
CA PRO A 88 -2.74 -5.34 2.19
C PRO A 88 -3.13 -4.16 1.29
N ILE A 89 -2.26 -3.83 0.33
CA ILE A 89 -2.43 -2.76 -0.66
C ILE A 89 -3.14 -3.22 -1.94
N PHE A 90 -3.66 -4.44 -1.99
CA PHE A 90 -4.37 -4.94 -3.17
C PHE A 90 -5.56 -4.04 -3.57
N ILE A 91 -6.22 -3.44 -2.57
CA ILE A 91 -7.15 -2.33 -2.75
C ILE A 91 -6.49 -1.06 -2.22
N GLY A 92 -6.42 0.00 -3.04
CA GLY A 92 -5.84 1.28 -2.63
C GLY A 92 -4.31 1.35 -2.72
N GLY A 93 -3.66 0.45 -3.47
CA GLY A 93 -2.20 0.42 -3.63
C GLY A 93 -1.62 1.73 -4.17
N LEU A 94 -2.34 2.41 -5.06
CA LEU A 94 -1.92 3.72 -5.57
C LEU A 94 -1.81 4.76 -4.44
N ALA A 95 -2.76 4.74 -3.50
CA ALA A 95 -2.74 5.65 -2.36
C ALA A 95 -1.50 5.44 -1.48
N VAL A 96 -1.14 4.18 -1.19
CA VAL A 96 0.02 3.85 -0.34
C VAL A 96 1.35 3.99 -1.10
N ALA A 97 1.40 3.58 -2.39
CA ALA A 97 2.65 3.52 -3.14
C ALA A 97 3.06 4.87 -3.76
N VAL A 98 2.09 5.74 -4.09
CA VAL A 98 2.34 6.97 -4.85
C VAL A 98 1.83 8.20 -4.10
N ILE A 99 0.53 8.26 -3.81
CA ILE A 99 -0.10 9.48 -3.30
C ILE A 99 0.39 9.82 -1.89
N GLY A 100 0.40 8.85 -0.97
CA GLY A 100 0.85 9.07 0.40
C GLY A 100 2.29 9.57 0.48
N PRO A 101 3.28 8.91 -0.17
CA PRO A 101 4.64 9.42 -0.25
C PRO A 101 4.74 10.84 -0.84
N THR A 102 3.92 11.15 -1.85
CA THR A 102 3.88 12.49 -2.43
C THR A 102 3.38 13.53 -1.41
N ILE A 103 2.29 13.21 -0.69
CA ILE A 103 1.77 14.09 0.36
C ILE A 103 2.77 14.22 1.52
N ILE A 104 3.43 13.15 1.93
CA ILE A 104 4.44 13.17 2.99
C ILE A 104 5.59 14.13 2.63
N ILE A 105 6.05 14.13 1.38
CA ILE A 105 7.20 14.92 0.93
C ILE A 105 6.81 16.38 0.61
N TYR A 106 5.68 16.57 -0.06
CA TYR A 106 5.34 17.85 -0.68
C TYR A 106 4.07 18.51 -0.13
N GLY A 107 3.25 17.76 0.62
CA GLY A 107 2.00 18.26 1.18
C GLY A 107 2.21 19.22 2.34
N SER A 108 1.25 20.14 2.56
CA SER A 108 1.17 20.91 3.78
C SER A 108 0.83 20.03 4.98
N GLU A 109 1.03 20.54 6.20
CA GLU A 109 0.69 19.77 7.42
C GLU A 109 -0.81 19.46 7.49
N GLU A 110 -1.66 20.37 7.01
CA GLU A 110 -3.10 20.16 6.92
C GLU A 110 -3.44 18.99 5.97
N GLN A 111 -2.81 18.96 4.79
CA GLN A 111 -2.99 17.87 3.82
C GLN A 111 -2.51 16.52 4.37
N LYS A 112 -1.39 16.50 5.10
CA LYS A 112 -0.89 15.28 5.75
C LYS A 112 -1.89 14.78 6.80
N GLN A 113 -2.39 15.69 7.67
CA GLN A 113 -3.36 15.34 8.70
C GLN A 113 -4.68 14.86 8.12
N GLU A 114 -5.14 15.45 7.03
CA GLU A 114 -6.40 15.10 6.37
C GLU A 114 -6.33 13.75 5.62
N HIS A 115 -5.24 13.50 4.90
CA HIS A 115 -5.20 12.42 3.91
C HIS A 115 -4.43 11.17 4.37
N ILE A 116 -3.37 11.31 5.17
CA ILE A 116 -2.52 10.16 5.55
C ILE A 116 -3.28 9.13 6.40
N PRO A 117 -3.99 9.50 7.47
CA PRO A 117 -4.70 8.52 8.29
C PRO A 117 -5.76 7.71 7.52
N PRO A 118 -6.66 8.32 6.70
CA PRO A 118 -7.65 7.55 5.96
C PRO A 118 -7.05 6.68 4.86
N ILE A 119 -5.88 7.03 4.28
CA ILE A 119 -5.15 6.15 3.36
C ILE A 119 -4.70 4.88 4.08
N LEU A 120 -4.06 5.00 5.25
CA LEU A 120 -3.60 3.84 6.04
C LEU A 120 -4.76 2.97 6.50
N ALA A 121 -5.85 3.60 6.94
CA ALA A 121 -7.07 2.90 7.35
C ALA A 121 -7.83 2.24 6.19
N GLY A 122 -7.52 2.60 4.92
CA GLY A 122 -8.21 2.11 3.73
C GLY A 122 -9.62 2.66 3.57
N GLN A 123 -9.86 3.82 4.12
CA GLN A 123 -11.14 4.53 4.06
C GLN A 123 -11.29 5.37 2.79
N THR A 124 -10.17 5.68 2.12
CA THR A 124 -10.16 6.44 0.88
C THR A 124 -9.53 5.64 -0.26
N MET A 125 -10.15 5.73 -1.42
CA MET A 125 -9.59 5.21 -2.67
C MET A 125 -9.10 6.39 -3.52
N TRP A 126 -7.93 6.21 -4.10
CA TRP A 126 -7.32 7.18 -4.98
C TRP A 126 -7.17 6.60 -6.37
N CYS A 127 -7.39 7.41 -7.37
CA CYS A 127 -7.15 7.06 -8.77
C CYS A 127 -6.22 8.08 -9.41
N GLN A 128 -5.70 7.71 -10.57
CA GLN A 128 -4.79 8.53 -11.37
C GLN A 128 -5.43 8.73 -12.75
N GLY A 129 -5.61 9.97 -13.12
CA GLY A 129 -6.16 10.34 -14.44
C GLY A 129 -5.06 10.95 -15.31
N PHE A 130 -4.13 10.14 -15.84
CA PHE A 130 -3.03 10.61 -16.67
C PHE A 130 -3.27 10.38 -18.16
N SER A 131 -3.76 9.20 -18.49
CA SER A 131 -3.91 8.79 -19.88
C SER A 131 -5.27 9.17 -20.43
N GLU A 132 -5.30 9.56 -21.71
CA GLU A 132 -6.47 9.75 -22.53
C GLU A 132 -6.49 8.70 -23.64
N PRO A 133 -7.62 8.48 -24.36
CA PRO A 133 -7.68 7.52 -25.45
C PRO A 133 -6.57 7.69 -26.48
N GLU A 134 -6.21 8.96 -26.79
CA GLU A 134 -5.19 9.33 -27.78
C GLU A 134 -3.81 9.64 -27.17
N ALA A 135 -3.68 9.65 -25.83
CA ALA A 135 -2.47 10.08 -25.13
C ALA A 135 -2.13 9.13 -23.97
N GLY A 136 -1.25 8.19 -24.23
CA GLY A 136 -0.61 7.33 -23.22
C GLY A 136 0.82 7.76 -22.97
N SER A 137 1.81 7.00 -23.47
CA SER A 137 3.24 7.35 -23.33
C SER A 137 3.62 8.70 -23.94
N ALA A 138 2.87 9.18 -24.94
CA ALA A 138 3.00 10.51 -25.52
C ALA A 138 2.12 11.51 -24.77
N LEU A 139 2.46 11.84 -23.53
CA LEU A 139 1.69 12.78 -22.69
C LEU A 139 1.49 14.15 -23.35
N ALA A 140 2.42 14.60 -24.18
CA ALA A 140 2.29 15.85 -24.96
C ALA A 140 1.11 15.86 -25.95
N SER A 141 0.52 14.69 -26.23
CA SER A 141 -0.68 14.54 -27.08
C SER A 141 -2.00 14.66 -26.32
N ALA A 142 -1.95 14.89 -24.98
CA ALA A 142 -3.15 15.07 -24.17
C ALA A 142 -3.95 16.29 -24.63
N ASN A 143 -5.25 16.11 -24.82
CA ASN A 143 -6.16 17.12 -25.35
C ASN A 143 -7.19 17.62 -24.33
N THR A 144 -7.28 16.99 -23.15
CA THR A 144 -8.18 17.45 -22.08
C THR A 144 -7.87 18.89 -21.72
N ARG A 145 -8.90 19.72 -21.76
CA ARG A 145 -8.80 21.14 -21.44
C ARG A 145 -9.45 21.40 -20.10
N ALA A 146 -8.86 22.29 -19.31
CA ALA A 146 -9.46 22.83 -18.13
C ALA A 146 -9.85 24.29 -18.39
N VAL A 147 -11.14 24.55 -18.46
CA VAL A 147 -11.69 25.91 -18.67
C VAL A 147 -12.19 26.42 -17.31
N ARG A 148 -11.75 27.62 -16.91
CA ARG A 148 -12.17 28.20 -15.66
C ARG A 148 -13.64 28.61 -15.71
N ASP A 149 -14.43 28.14 -14.75
CA ASP A 149 -15.81 28.54 -14.53
C ASP A 149 -15.99 28.97 -13.05
N GLY A 150 -15.93 30.28 -12.80
CA GLY A 150 -15.96 30.82 -11.46
C GLY A 150 -14.75 30.41 -10.60
N ALA A 151 -14.99 29.62 -9.55
CA ALA A 151 -13.98 29.05 -8.67
C ALA A 151 -13.49 27.66 -9.12
N ASP A 152 -14.20 27.05 -10.07
CA ASP A 152 -13.97 25.68 -10.54
C ASP A 152 -13.33 25.65 -11.92
N TYR A 153 -12.96 24.45 -12.36
CA TYR A 153 -12.53 24.13 -13.72
C TYR A 153 -13.43 23.02 -14.30
N VAL A 154 -13.82 23.19 -15.55
CA VAL A 154 -14.67 22.27 -16.32
C VAL A 154 -13.94 21.75 -17.55
#